data_c55ab13edfd04cb37037f3ce1a8c0622
#
_entry.id   c55ab13edfd04cb37037f3ce1a8c0622
#
_cell.length_a   1.000
_cell.length_b   1.000
_cell.length_c   1.000
_cell.angle_alpha   90.00
_cell.angle_beta   90.00
_cell.angle_gamma   90.00
#
_symmetry.space_group_name_H-M   'P 1'
#
loop_
_entity.id
_entity.type
_entity.pdbx_description
1 polymer ?
#
loop_
_entity_poly.entity_id
_entity_poly.type
_entity_poly.pdbx_seq_one_letter_code
_entity_poly.pdbx_strand_id
1 'polypeptide(L)'
;MAKVKLNLLNIFQLRTDKKFIVYEGKTVGDIISQFLREHKTKLDVEMLSKNKKKFNSQVLILLNGRNIKYLKDYKTKLKDSDEVYLSYALAGG
;
A
#
# COMPACT_ATOMS: atom_id res chain seq x y z
N MET A 1 1.63 -7.62 17.03
CA MET A 1 1.54 -7.11 15.67
C MET A 1 2.35 -5.83 15.56
N ALA A 2 2.90 -5.58 14.40
CA ALA A 2 3.71 -4.39 14.20
C ALA A 2 2.84 -3.16 13.93
N LYS A 3 3.24 -2.03 14.48
CA LYS A 3 2.62 -0.74 14.19
C LYS A 3 3.47 -0.05 13.14
N VAL A 4 2.90 0.23 11.99
CA VAL A 4 3.65 0.77 10.85
C VAL A 4 2.92 1.97 10.25
N LYS A 5 3.69 2.81 9.58
CA LYS A 5 3.15 3.97 8.88
C LYS A 5 3.00 3.62 7.40
N LEU A 6 1.79 3.76 6.86
CA LEU A 6 1.56 3.65 5.43
C LEU A 6 1.59 5.05 4.85
N ASN A 7 2.66 5.37 4.13
CA ASN A 7 2.84 6.67 3.52
C ASN A 7 2.17 6.69 2.16
N LEU A 8 1.34 7.70 1.92
CA LEU A 8 0.54 7.81 0.71
C LEU A 8 1.15 8.86 -0.21
N LEU A 9 1.56 8.44 -1.39
CA LEU A 9 2.24 9.31 -2.35
C LEU A 9 1.33 9.56 -3.55
N ASN A 10 1.63 10.62 -4.28
CA ASN A 10 0.96 11.05 -5.51
C ASN A 10 -0.56 10.85 -5.46
N ILE A 11 -1.15 10.03 -6.34
CA ILE A 11 -2.59 9.92 -6.44
C ILE A 11 -3.24 9.36 -5.16
N PHE A 12 -2.52 8.55 -4.38
CA PHE A 12 -3.07 8.02 -3.13
C PHE A 12 -3.25 9.12 -2.10
N GLN A 13 -2.31 10.04 -2.03
CA GLN A 13 -2.43 11.20 -1.15
C GLN A 13 -3.60 12.09 -1.60
N LEU A 14 -3.70 12.30 -2.90
CA LEU A 14 -4.75 13.13 -3.47
C LEU A 14 -6.14 12.55 -3.20
N ARG A 15 -6.33 11.25 -3.42
CA ARG A 15 -7.64 10.62 -3.28
C ARG A 15 -8.08 10.46 -1.85
N THR A 16 -7.16 10.22 -0.93
CA THR A 16 -7.50 10.02 0.48
C THR A 16 -7.45 11.31 1.28
N ASP A 17 -6.79 12.34 0.74
CA ASP A 17 -6.53 13.60 1.45
C ASP A 17 -5.73 13.37 2.73
N LYS A 18 -4.87 12.37 2.73
CA LYS A 18 -4.00 12.02 3.85
C LYS A 18 -2.59 11.78 3.36
N LYS A 19 -1.60 12.18 4.16
CA LYS A 19 -0.20 11.93 3.84
C LYS A 19 0.25 10.56 4.29
N PHE A 20 -0.31 10.07 5.40
CA PHE A 20 -0.01 8.74 5.91
C PHE A 20 -1.13 8.28 6.83
N ILE A 21 -1.16 6.98 7.07
CA ILE A 21 -2.09 6.36 8.02
C ILE A 21 -1.30 5.31 8.80
N VAL A 22 -1.52 5.23 10.10
CA VAL A 22 -0.86 4.23 10.93
C VAL A 22 -1.77 3.01 11.04
N TYR A 23 -1.23 1.84 10.76
CA TYR A 23 -1.94 0.57 10.85
C TYR A 23 -1.14 -0.41 11.69
N GLU A 24 -1.81 -1.44 12.18
CA GLU A 24 -1.18 -2.56 12.85
C GLU A 24 -1.42 -3.83 12.06
N GLY A 25 -0.37 -4.65 11.92
CA GLY A 25 -0.48 -5.90 11.19
C GLY A 25 0.81 -6.70 11.26
N LYS A 26 0.76 -7.94 10.81
CA LYS A 26 1.92 -8.83 10.78
C LYS A 26 2.65 -8.74 9.45
N THR A 27 1.93 -8.48 8.37
CA THR A 27 2.48 -8.49 7.02
C THR A 27 2.03 -7.27 6.25
N VAL A 28 2.71 -7.00 5.14
CA VAL A 28 2.31 -5.94 4.22
C VAL A 28 0.85 -6.15 3.79
N GLY A 29 0.47 -7.41 3.52
CA GLY A 29 -0.90 -7.72 3.12
C GLY A 29 -1.93 -7.28 4.15
N ASP A 30 -1.62 -7.41 5.44
CA ASP A 30 -2.54 -6.96 6.50
C ASP A 30 -2.79 -5.47 6.40
N ILE A 31 -1.73 -4.70 6.16
CA ILE A 31 -1.82 -3.24 6.06
C ILE A 31 -2.62 -2.85 4.82
N ILE A 32 -2.34 -3.47 3.69
CA ILE A 32 -3.03 -3.16 2.44
C ILE A 32 -4.51 -3.54 2.53
N SER A 33 -4.83 -4.67 3.16
CA SER A 33 -6.23 -5.08 3.35
C SER A 33 -7.02 -4.06 4.16
N GLN A 34 -6.43 -3.54 5.22
CA GLN A 34 -7.08 -2.51 6.04
C GLN A 34 -7.29 -1.23 5.24
N PHE A 35 -6.26 -0.82 4.50
CA PHE A 35 -6.34 0.39 3.68
C PHE A 35 -7.45 0.27 2.63
N LEU A 36 -7.51 -0.86 1.92
CA LEU A 36 -8.52 -1.07 0.91
C LEU A 36 -9.92 -1.12 1.49
N ARG A 37 -10.08 -1.74 2.67
CA ARG A 37 -11.38 -1.77 3.33
C ARG A 37 -11.90 -0.38 3.61
N GLU A 38 -11.01 0.54 3.98
CA GLU A 38 -11.40 1.90 4.35
C GLU A 38 -11.53 2.84 3.16
N HIS A 39 -10.70 2.66 2.12
CA HIS A 39 -10.56 3.66 1.08
C HIS A 39 -10.81 3.17 -0.35
N LYS A 40 -11.19 1.91 -0.53
CA LYS A 40 -11.36 1.32 -1.86
C LYS A 40 -12.30 2.15 -2.74
N THR A 41 -13.37 2.68 -2.18
CA THR A 41 -14.35 3.46 -2.94
C THR A 41 -13.80 4.79 -3.44
N LYS A 42 -12.71 5.27 -2.87
CA LYS A 42 -12.07 6.52 -3.28
C LYS A 42 -11.03 6.31 -4.37
N LEU A 43 -10.75 5.06 -4.72
CA LEU A 43 -9.69 4.72 -5.67
C LEU A 43 -10.29 4.32 -7.01
N ASP A 44 -9.51 4.55 -8.07
CA ASP A 44 -9.92 4.12 -9.40
C ASP A 44 -9.88 2.60 -9.48
N VAL A 45 -10.89 2.02 -10.10
CA VAL A 45 -11.00 0.57 -10.26
C VAL A 45 -9.76 0.01 -10.96
N GLU A 46 -9.14 0.81 -11.84
CA GLU A 46 -7.95 0.39 -12.58
C GLU A 46 -6.74 0.12 -11.70
N MET A 47 -6.72 0.66 -10.48
CA MET A 47 -5.63 0.43 -9.55
C MET A 47 -5.74 -0.91 -8.82
N LEU A 48 -6.89 -1.55 -8.92
CA LEU A 48 -7.18 -2.76 -8.16
C LEU A 48 -7.02 -4.00 -9.03
N SER A 49 -6.74 -5.12 -8.37
CA SER A 49 -6.75 -6.41 -9.04
C SER A 49 -8.19 -6.78 -9.45
N LYS A 50 -8.34 -7.84 -10.26
CA LYS A 50 -9.64 -8.24 -10.74
C LYS A 50 -10.63 -8.53 -9.61
N ASN A 51 -10.17 -9.12 -8.52
CA ASN A 51 -11.03 -9.44 -7.38
C ASN A 51 -11.13 -8.29 -6.38
N LYS A 52 -10.47 -7.16 -6.65
CA LYS A 52 -10.49 -5.96 -5.82
C LYS A 52 -9.95 -6.16 -4.40
N LYS A 53 -9.20 -7.22 -4.18
CA LYS A 53 -8.60 -7.53 -2.87
C LYS A 53 -7.16 -7.07 -2.77
N LYS A 54 -6.53 -6.76 -3.89
CA LYS A 54 -5.15 -6.31 -3.96
C LYS A 54 -5.05 -5.20 -4.99
N PHE A 55 -3.89 -4.57 -5.04
CA PHE A 55 -3.59 -3.60 -6.10
C PHE A 55 -3.13 -4.33 -7.36
N ASN A 56 -3.25 -3.66 -8.50
CA ASN A 56 -2.68 -4.19 -9.74
C ASN A 56 -1.16 -3.99 -9.74
N SER A 57 -0.49 -4.52 -10.78
CA SER A 57 0.98 -4.52 -10.84
C SER A 57 1.60 -3.15 -11.04
N GLN A 58 0.81 -2.14 -11.39
CA GLN A 58 1.31 -0.78 -11.59
C GLN A 58 1.43 0.00 -10.28
N VAL A 59 0.83 -0.49 -9.22
CA VAL A 59 0.93 0.12 -7.92
C VAL A 59 2.24 -0.34 -7.27
N LEU A 60 3.05 0.63 -6.83
CA LEU A 60 4.30 0.34 -6.16
C LEU A 60 4.09 0.33 -4.66
N ILE A 61 4.53 -0.75 -4.03
CA ILE A 61 4.50 -0.87 -2.58
C ILE A 61 5.94 -1.08 -2.12
N LEU A 62 6.44 -0.13 -1.34
CA LEU A 62 7.83 -0.17 -0.87
C LEU A 62 7.83 -0.35 0.65
N LEU A 63 8.72 -1.20 1.12
CA LEU A 63 8.96 -1.37 2.56
C LEU A 63 10.36 -0.83 2.86
N ASN A 64 10.40 0.28 3.61
CA ASN A 64 11.64 0.98 3.93
C ASN A 64 12.47 1.28 2.67
N GLY A 65 11.78 1.63 1.59
CA GLY A 65 12.41 1.98 0.32
C GLY A 65 12.64 0.82 -0.64
N ARG A 66 12.31 -0.41 -0.25
CA ARG A 66 12.51 -1.59 -1.11
C ARG A 66 11.18 -2.09 -1.64
N ASN A 67 11.12 -2.33 -2.94
CA ASN A 67 9.90 -2.85 -3.57
C ASN A 67 9.62 -4.26 -3.03
N ILE A 68 8.40 -4.48 -2.53
CA ILE A 68 8.05 -5.77 -1.91
C ILE A 68 8.08 -6.93 -2.89
N LYS A 69 8.04 -6.66 -4.20
CA LYS A 69 8.17 -7.71 -5.22
C LYS A 69 9.52 -8.43 -5.13
N TYR A 70 10.54 -7.73 -4.62
CA TYR A 70 11.87 -8.32 -4.43
C TYR A 70 12.04 -8.90 -3.02
N LEU A 71 10.98 -8.87 -2.23
CA LEU A 71 10.90 -9.48 -0.91
C LEU A 71 9.90 -10.63 -1.01
N LYS A 72 9.06 -10.80 -0.01
CA LYS A 72 8.03 -11.85 -0.03
C LYS A 72 6.65 -11.31 -0.43
N ASP A 73 6.63 -10.20 -1.17
CA ASP A 73 5.41 -9.58 -1.67
C ASP A 73 4.47 -9.28 -0.50
N TYR A 74 3.18 -9.56 -0.63
CA TYR A 74 2.22 -9.28 0.45
C TYR A 74 2.48 -10.10 1.70
N LYS A 75 3.25 -11.18 1.60
CA LYS A 75 3.60 -12.01 2.76
C LYS A 75 4.80 -11.48 3.54
N THR A 76 5.41 -10.40 3.08
CA THR A 76 6.55 -9.79 3.75
C THR A 76 6.17 -9.37 5.16
N LYS A 77 6.94 -9.83 6.14
CA LYS A 77 6.68 -9.55 7.55
C LYS A 77 7.12 -8.14 7.92
N LEU A 78 6.40 -7.56 8.85
CA LEU A 78 6.63 -6.19 9.31
C LEU A 78 7.19 -6.18 10.73
N LYS A 79 7.95 -5.13 11.03
CA LYS A 79 8.46 -4.83 12.36
C LYS A 79 7.93 -3.47 12.79
N ASP A 80 7.92 -3.23 14.10
CA ASP A 80 7.57 -1.90 14.60
C ASP A 80 8.45 -0.86 13.96
N SER A 81 7.84 0.28 13.66
CA SER A 81 8.52 1.44 13.03
C SER A 81 8.89 1.23 11.57
N ASP A 82 8.52 0.12 10.95
CA ASP A 82 8.66 0.00 9.51
C ASP A 82 7.79 1.04 8.81
N GLU A 83 8.25 1.50 7.66
CA GLU A 83 7.49 2.44 6.84
C GLU A 83 7.17 1.81 5.51
N VAL A 84 5.89 1.78 5.18
CA VAL A 84 5.39 1.29 3.90
C VAL A 84 5.01 2.50 3.06
N TYR A 85 5.39 2.47 1.79
CA TYR A 85 5.08 3.56 0.85
C TYR A 85 4.20 3.03 -0.25
N LEU A 86 3.15 3.76 -0.56
CA LEU A 86 2.19 3.40 -1.59
C LEU A 86 2.23 4.48 -2.67
N SER A 87 2.54 4.07 -3.90
CA SER A 87 2.69 4.98 -5.03
C SER A 87 2.15 4.33 -6.30
N TYR A 88 1.77 5.13 -7.27
CA TYR A 88 1.30 4.64 -8.55
C TYR A 88 2.32 4.99 -9.62
N ALA A 89 2.76 4.00 -10.37
CA ALA A 89 3.69 4.21 -11.46
C ALA A 89 2.92 4.78 -12.66
N LEU A 90 3.22 6.02 -13.01
CA LEU A 90 2.57 6.65 -14.14
C LEU A 90 3.20 6.17 -15.44
N ALA A 91 2.36 5.91 -16.44
CA ALA A 91 2.82 5.51 -17.75
C ALA A 91 3.72 6.59 -18.33
N GLY A 92 4.91 6.21 -18.78
CA GLY A 92 5.86 7.13 -19.37
C GLY A 92 6.60 8.01 -18.38
N GLY A 93 6.35 7.80 -17.09
CA GLY A 93 6.97 8.61 -16.03
C GLY A 93 8.01 7.86 -15.25
#